data_82514574d6aa626d42fe8275ff1569f6
#
_entry.id   82514574d6aa626d42fe8275ff1569f6
#
_cell.length_a   1.000
_cell.length_b   1.000
_cell.length_c   1.000
_cell.angle_alpha   90.00
_cell.angle_beta   90.00
_cell.angle_gamma   90.00
#
_symmetry.space_group_name_H-M   'P 1'
#
loop_
_entity.id
_entity.type
_entity.pdbx_description
1 polymer ?
#
loop_
_entity_poly.entity_id
_entity_poly.type
_entity_poly.pdbx_seq_one_letter_code
_entity_poly.pdbx_strand_id
1 'polypeptide(L)'
;MAMDKRHSFAKLARMLKALAHESRLLILDRLSRGECSVGDLRELVGSDLSTVSKHLALLRAHGIVEDRREGTTVYYRLITPGVCNFFTCATQVLKERSR
;
A
#
# COMPACT_ATOMS: atom_id res chain seq x y z
N MET A 1 29.54 -10.74 -2.82
CA MET A 1 29.73 -9.37 -2.39
C MET A 1 28.46 -8.81 -1.78
N ALA A 2 28.57 -8.38 -0.60
CA ALA A 2 27.42 -7.86 0.08
C ALA A 2 27.10 -6.44 -0.40
N MET A 3 25.84 -6.19 -0.67
CA MET A 3 25.41 -4.84 -0.90
C MET A 3 25.66 -4.05 0.38
N ASP A 4 26.09 -2.80 0.23
CA ASP A 4 26.25 -1.95 1.40
C ASP A 4 24.93 -1.92 2.18
N LYS A 5 25.02 -2.29 3.44
CA LYS A 5 23.84 -2.35 4.32
C LYS A 5 23.11 -1.01 4.38
N ARG A 6 23.87 0.09 4.45
CA ARG A 6 23.29 1.42 4.46
C ARG A 6 22.46 1.69 3.21
N HIS A 7 22.95 1.25 2.05
CA HIS A 7 22.24 1.43 0.79
C HIS A 7 20.93 0.65 0.79
N SER A 8 20.94 -0.58 1.30
CA SER A 8 19.74 -1.39 1.40
C SER A 8 18.71 -0.78 2.34
N PHE A 9 19.17 -0.25 3.47
CA PHE A 9 18.27 0.39 4.42
C PHE A 9 17.75 1.73 3.90
N ALA A 10 18.51 2.43 3.07
CA ALA A 10 18.03 3.66 2.45
C ALA A 10 16.85 3.35 1.51
N LYS A 11 16.95 2.24 0.75
CA LYS A 11 15.87 1.81 -0.12
C LYS A 11 14.65 1.41 0.69
N LEU A 12 14.86 0.67 1.77
CA LEU A 12 13.78 0.25 2.64
C LEU A 12 13.08 1.46 3.25
N ALA A 13 13.84 2.44 3.68
CA ALA A 13 13.28 3.65 4.26
C ALA A 13 12.40 4.40 3.27
N ARG A 14 12.80 4.46 2.01
CA ARG A 14 11.99 5.10 0.98
C ARG A 14 10.68 4.36 0.76
N MET A 15 10.72 3.02 0.78
CA MET A 15 9.50 2.23 0.66
C MET A 15 8.58 2.48 1.84
N LEU A 16 9.13 2.49 3.06
CA LEU A 16 8.33 2.73 4.26
C LEU A 16 7.70 4.11 4.26
N LYS A 17 8.39 5.11 3.70
CA LYS A 17 7.81 6.45 3.55
C LYS A 17 6.60 6.42 2.62
N ALA A 18 6.67 5.60 1.57
CA ALA A 18 5.55 5.46 0.65
C ALA A 18 4.32 4.85 1.33
N LEU A 19 4.54 4.05 2.37
CA LEU A 19 3.45 3.45 3.14
C LEU A 19 2.92 4.37 4.23
N ALA A 20 3.70 5.35 4.65
CA ALA A 20 3.41 6.17 5.83
C ALA A 20 2.43 7.28 5.53
N HIS A 21 1.21 6.90 5.17
CA HIS A 21 0.12 7.83 4.90
C HIS A 21 -1.19 7.11 5.18
N GLU A 22 -2.06 7.77 5.92
CA GLU A 22 -3.31 7.18 6.36
C GLU A 22 -4.12 6.57 5.22
N SER A 23 -4.30 7.32 4.13
CA SER A 23 -5.08 6.83 2.99
C SER A 23 -4.42 5.62 2.33
N ARG A 24 -3.10 5.63 2.23
CA ARG A 24 -2.39 4.49 1.62
C ARG A 24 -2.48 3.25 2.48
N LEU A 25 -2.45 3.41 3.80
CA LEU A 25 -2.63 2.29 4.71
C LEU A 25 -4.03 1.70 4.61
N LEU A 26 -5.04 2.57 4.46
CA LEU A 26 -6.42 2.10 4.23
C LEU A 26 -6.52 1.28 2.96
N ILE A 27 -5.89 1.75 1.89
CA ILE A 27 -5.88 1.04 0.62
C ILE A 27 -5.24 -0.33 0.78
N LEU A 28 -4.08 -0.38 1.44
CA LEU A 28 -3.36 -1.64 1.62
C LEU A 28 -4.13 -2.62 2.49
N ASP A 29 -4.78 -2.13 3.53
CA ASP A 29 -5.63 -2.95 4.37
C ASP A 29 -6.75 -3.59 3.55
N ARG A 30 -7.39 -2.79 2.69
CA ARG A 30 -8.45 -3.34 1.84
C ARG A 30 -7.90 -4.38 0.86
N LEU A 31 -6.76 -4.08 0.24
CA LEU A 31 -6.16 -4.99 -0.75
C LEU A 31 -5.62 -6.26 -0.11
N SER A 32 -5.40 -6.26 1.19
CA SER A 32 -4.98 -7.49 1.89
C SER A 32 -6.08 -8.54 1.86
N ARG A 33 -7.32 -8.14 1.60
CA ARG A 33 -8.46 -9.04 1.52
C ARG A 33 -8.82 -9.44 0.09
N GLY A 34 -8.05 -8.94 -0.87
CA GLY A 34 -8.24 -9.29 -2.27
C GLY A 34 -8.28 -8.09 -3.17
N GLU A 35 -8.33 -8.35 -4.46
CA GLU A 35 -8.37 -7.35 -5.49
C GLU A 35 -9.55 -6.39 -5.32
N CYS A 36 -9.36 -5.12 -5.69
CA CYS A 36 -10.38 -4.10 -5.51
C CYS A 36 -10.33 -3.09 -6.64
N SER A 37 -11.48 -2.64 -7.09
CA SER A 37 -11.55 -1.64 -8.17
C SER A 37 -11.16 -0.26 -7.64
N VAL A 38 -10.67 0.59 -8.56
CA VAL A 38 -10.30 1.96 -8.20
C VAL A 38 -11.52 2.74 -7.68
N GLY A 39 -12.70 2.44 -8.21
CA GLY A 39 -13.93 3.09 -7.75
C GLY A 39 -14.23 2.76 -6.29
N ASP A 40 -14.10 1.49 -5.93
CA ASP A 40 -14.34 1.08 -4.56
C ASP A 40 -13.27 1.60 -3.61
N LEU A 41 -12.03 1.67 -4.06
CA LEU A 41 -10.96 2.27 -3.26
C LEU A 41 -11.20 3.75 -3.03
N ARG A 42 -11.71 4.44 -4.04
CA ARG A 42 -12.05 5.85 -3.91
C ARG A 42 -13.12 6.06 -2.85
N GLU A 43 -14.16 5.24 -2.85
CA GLU A 43 -15.22 5.32 -1.85
C GLU A 43 -14.68 5.06 -0.45
N LEU A 44 -13.80 4.07 -0.33
CA LEU A 44 -13.22 3.70 0.95
C LEU A 44 -12.40 4.87 1.53
N VAL A 45 -11.58 5.49 0.69
CA VAL A 45 -10.70 6.58 1.13
C VAL A 45 -11.47 7.87 1.36
N GLY A 46 -12.54 8.09 0.60
CA GLY A 46 -13.35 9.29 0.73
C GLY A 46 -12.74 10.54 0.12
N SER A 47 -11.75 10.37 -0.76
CA SER A 47 -11.11 11.47 -1.47
C SER A 47 -11.54 11.46 -2.93
N ASP A 48 -11.19 12.52 -3.66
CA ASP A 48 -11.49 12.56 -5.08
C ASP A 48 -10.61 11.57 -5.85
N LEU A 49 -11.01 11.27 -7.08
CA LEU A 49 -10.33 10.28 -7.90
C LEU A 49 -8.87 10.68 -8.16
N SER A 50 -8.63 11.97 -8.37
CA SER A 50 -7.29 12.46 -8.64
C SER A 50 -6.34 12.14 -7.48
N THR A 51 -6.78 12.39 -6.25
CA THR A 51 -5.99 12.12 -5.05
C THR A 51 -5.73 10.63 -4.88
N VAL A 52 -6.77 9.80 -5.03
CA VAL A 52 -6.63 8.36 -4.90
C VAL A 52 -5.70 7.81 -5.97
N SER A 53 -5.81 8.31 -7.20
CA SER A 53 -4.94 7.89 -8.30
C SER A 53 -3.48 8.20 -8.01
N LYS A 54 -3.19 9.32 -7.36
CA LYS A 54 -1.82 9.67 -6.98
C LYS A 54 -1.28 8.69 -5.93
N HIS A 55 -2.10 8.32 -4.96
CA HIS A 55 -1.70 7.31 -3.97
C HIS A 55 -1.40 5.98 -4.63
N LEU A 56 -2.26 5.55 -5.53
CA LEU A 56 -2.09 4.28 -6.22
C LEU A 56 -0.87 4.29 -7.14
N ALA A 57 -0.62 5.41 -7.82
CA ALA A 57 0.54 5.55 -8.68
C ALA A 57 1.84 5.44 -7.88
N LEU A 58 1.86 6.04 -6.69
CA LEU A 58 3.03 5.96 -5.82
C LEU A 58 3.27 4.53 -5.33
N LEU A 59 2.21 3.87 -4.89
CA LEU A 59 2.32 2.47 -4.44
C LEU A 59 2.77 1.56 -5.59
N ARG A 60 2.27 1.81 -6.80
CA ARG A 60 2.68 1.04 -7.96
C ARG A 60 4.14 1.29 -8.32
N ALA A 61 4.58 2.54 -8.24
CA ALA A 61 5.96 2.90 -8.54
C ALA A 61 6.95 2.19 -7.61
N HIS A 62 6.54 1.91 -6.39
CA HIS A 62 7.37 1.20 -5.41
C HIS A 62 7.19 -0.33 -5.48
N GLY A 63 6.41 -0.83 -6.44
CA GLY A 63 6.23 -2.26 -6.60
C GLY A 63 5.38 -2.91 -5.52
N ILE A 64 4.54 -2.13 -4.86
CA ILE A 64 3.70 -2.62 -3.77
C ILE A 64 2.38 -3.14 -4.31
N VAL A 65 1.83 -2.47 -5.31
CA VAL A 65 0.59 -2.87 -5.96
C VAL A 65 0.79 -2.93 -7.46
N GLU A 66 -0.09 -3.67 -8.13
CA GLU A 66 -0.17 -3.65 -9.59
C GLU A 66 -1.62 -3.51 -10.00
N ASP A 67 -1.82 -3.04 -11.21
CA ASP A 67 -3.17 -2.82 -11.72
C ASP A 67 -3.48 -3.74 -12.89
N ARG A 68 -4.76 -3.96 -13.09
CA ARG A 68 -5.29 -4.76 -14.19
C ARG A 68 -6.52 -4.04 -14.72
N ARG A 69 -6.59 -3.91 -16.02
CA ARG A 69 -7.73 -3.27 -16.67
C ARG A 69 -8.68 -4.32 -17.22
N GLU A 70 -9.96 -4.15 -16.94
CA GLU A 70 -11.00 -5.02 -17.49
C GLU A 70 -12.13 -4.12 -17.97
N GLY A 71 -12.24 -3.96 -19.28
CA GLY A 71 -13.18 -3.00 -19.85
C GLY A 71 -12.78 -1.58 -19.44
N THR A 72 -13.70 -0.87 -18.82
CA THR A 72 -13.44 0.49 -18.32
C THR A 72 -13.05 0.52 -16.87
N THR A 73 -12.98 -0.66 -16.21
CA THR A 73 -12.67 -0.76 -14.80
C THR A 73 -11.20 -1.10 -14.60
N VAL A 74 -10.57 -0.42 -13.65
CA VAL A 74 -9.20 -0.73 -13.25
C VAL A 74 -9.24 -1.33 -11.85
N TYR A 75 -8.57 -2.49 -11.70
CA TYR A 75 -8.47 -3.20 -10.44
C TYR A 75 -7.04 -3.16 -9.95
N TYR A 76 -6.88 -3.11 -8.63
CA TYR A 76 -5.57 -3.13 -8.00
C TYR A 76 -5.45 -4.33 -7.08
N ARG A 77 -4.23 -4.85 -6.96
CA ARG A 77 -3.94 -5.95 -6.03
C ARG A 77 -2.53 -5.80 -5.46
N LEU A 78 -2.29 -6.42 -4.32
CA LEU A 78 -0.95 -6.43 -3.73
C LEU A 78 -0.05 -7.38 -4.53
N ILE A 79 1.17 -6.91 -4.81
CA ILE A 79 2.17 -7.75 -5.47
C ILE A 79 2.81 -8.67 -4.44
N THR A 80 3.10 -8.13 -3.25
CA THR A 80 3.86 -8.84 -2.23
C THR A 80 3.00 -9.05 -0.99
N PRO A 81 2.50 -10.27 -0.78
CA PRO A 81 1.70 -10.56 0.43
C PRO A 81 2.45 -10.29 1.74
N GLY A 82 3.79 -10.31 1.72
CA GLY A 82 4.58 -10.02 2.90
C GLY A 82 4.36 -8.64 3.49
N VAL A 83 3.88 -7.70 2.68
CA VAL A 83 3.53 -6.37 3.18
C VAL A 83 2.43 -6.47 4.23
N CYS A 84 1.53 -7.44 4.08
CA CYS A 84 0.44 -7.65 5.02
C CYS A 84 0.96 -8.06 6.40
N ASN A 85 2.02 -8.86 6.46
CA ASN A 85 2.59 -9.29 7.73
C ASN A 85 3.15 -8.10 8.50
N PHE A 86 3.86 -7.22 7.80
CA PHE A 86 4.39 -6.01 8.42
C PHE A 86 3.26 -5.13 8.94
N PHE A 87 2.23 -4.95 8.14
CA PHE A 87 1.08 -4.13 8.49
C PHE A 87 0.37 -4.67 9.73
N THR A 88 0.14 -5.99 9.77
CA THR A 88 -0.49 -6.65 10.90
C THR A 88 0.33 -6.48 12.16
N CYS A 89 1.64 -6.64 12.05
CA CYS A 89 2.55 -6.47 13.18
C CYS A 89 2.48 -5.05 13.74
N ALA A 90 2.49 -4.05 12.88
CA ALA A 90 2.43 -2.66 13.31
C ALA A 90 1.11 -2.33 13.99
N THR A 91 -0.01 -2.82 13.45
CA THR A 91 -1.32 -2.56 14.06
C THR A 91 -1.46 -3.28 15.39
N GLN A 92 -0.84 -4.44 15.53
CA GLN A 92 -0.85 -5.17 16.80
C GLN A 92 -0.14 -4.37 17.89
N VAL A 93 0.99 -3.76 17.58
CA VAL A 93 1.72 -2.93 18.52
C VAL A 93 0.84 -1.77 18.99
N LEU A 94 0.14 -1.12 18.06
CA LEU A 94 -0.75 -0.01 18.41
C LEU A 94 -1.88 -0.44 19.34
N LYS A 95 -2.46 -1.61 19.09
CA LYS A 95 -3.52 -2.14 19.94
C LYS A 95 -3.03 -2.39 21.36
N GLU A 96 -1.83 -2.94 21.51
CA GLU A 96 -1.28 -3.20 22.84
C GLU A 96 -1.00 -1.92 23.59
N ARG A 97 -0.55 -0.89 22.91
CA ARG A 97 -0.27 0.40 23.53
C ARG A 97 -1.53 1.17 23.91
N SER A 98 -2.66 0.83 23.29
CA SER A 98 -3.94 1.52 23.55
C SER A 98 -4.67 1.01 24.77
N ARG A 99 -4.20 -0.04 25.38
CA ARG A 99 -4.84 -0.60 26.59
C ARG A 99 -4.62 0.27 27.81
#